data_d1807adef0d2409e13011b82e740d8f4
#
_entry.id   d1807adef0d2409e13011b82e740d8f4
#
_cell.length_a   1.000
_cell.length_b   1.000
_cell.length_c   1.000
_cell.angle_alpha   90.00
_cell.angle_beta   90.00
_cell.angle_gamma   90.00
#
_symmetry.space_group_name_H-M   'P 1'
#
loop_
_entity.id
_entity.type
_entity.pdbx_description
1 polymer ?
#
loop_
_entity_poly.entity_id
_entity_poly.type
_entity_poly.pdbx_seq_one_letter_code
_entity_poly.pdbx_strand_id
1 'polypeptide(L)'
;MTIKFIDAIKFNKNTPEQLIAWEYLQQNVAPDVLDEFAKLYRIKSLPITSKYDVSAKGVDLIKEFEGCHLQAYPDPLSGNLPITIGWGSTRDLNGKPFKLGQKISQKVADDLLINQIKNEFLPTLSKIPYWSEMSDGKRGALLSFAYNLGAGFYGSGDFNTITKRLKNKEWDLVPDALYLYRNPGSNVEAGLARRRKAEGNLWNS
;
A
#
# COMPACT_ATOMS: atom_id res chain seq x y z
N MET A 1 -26.69 -18.49 21.11
CA MET A 1 -25.29 -18.76 20.74
C MET A 1 -24.74 -17.79 19.70
N THR A 2 -25.57 -17.21 18.87
CA THR A 2 -25.24 -16.31 17.74
C THR A 2 -24.51 -15.01 18.14
N ILE A 3 -24.75 -14.47 19.33
CA ILE A 3 -24.18 -13.22 19.82
C ILE A 3 -22.65 -13.33 20.02
N LYS A 4 -22.15 -14.51 20.40
CA LYS A 4 -20.72 -14.72 20.68
C LYS A 4 -19.80 -14.63 19.43
N PHE A 5 -20.31 -14.95 18.25
CA PHE A 5 -19.53 -14.91 17.02
C PHE A 5 -19.35 -13.46 16.53
N ILE A 6 -20.42 -12.67 16.54
CA ILE A 6 -20.38 -11.23 16.15
C ILE A 6 -19.43 -10.45 17.04
N ASP A 7 -19.46 -10.71 18.35
CA ASP A 7 -18.57 -10.05 19.31
C ASP A 7 -17.11 -10.50 19.14
N ALA A 8 -16.89 -11.75 18.70
CA ALA A 8 -15.56 -12.30 18.46
C ALA A 8 -14.84 -11.67 17.25
N ILE A 9 -15.55 -11.38 16.17
CA ILE A 9 -14.97 -10.86 14.94
C ILE A 9 -15.05 -9.34 14.83
N LYS A 10 -15.58 -8.63 15.87
CA LYS A 10 -15.77 -7.17 15.83
C LYS A 10 -16.29 -6.69 14.48
N PHE A 11 -17.26 -7.40 13.94
CA PHE A 11 -17.95 -6.94 12.73
C PHE A 11 -18.51 -5.56 13.04
N ASN A 12 -18.00 -4.54 12.37
CA ASN A 12 -18.53 -3.20 12.46
C ASN A 12 -19.94 -3.25 11.90
N LYS A 13 -20.96 -3.29 12.76
CA LYS A 13 -22.39 -3.44 12.41
C LYS A 13 -22.96 -2.27 11.59
N ASN A 14 -22.10 -1.47 10.98
CA ASN A 14 -22.47 -0.12 10.57
C ASN A 14 -22.82 0.01 9.09
N THR A 15 -22.73 -1.05 8.27
CA THR A 15 -23.19 -0.96 6.88
C THR A 15 -24.23 -2.03 6.56
N PRO A 16 -25.27 -1.70 5.74
CA PRO A 16 -26.28 -2.65 5.30
C PRO A 16 -25.68 -3.90 4.61
N GLU A 17 -24.60 -3.73 3.87
CA GLU A 17 -23.91 -4.81 3.15
C GLU A 17 -23.28 -5.82 4.12
N GLN A 18 -22.76 -5.38 5.26
CA GLN A 18 -22.20 -6.26 6.27
C GLN A 18 -23.30 -7.08 6.97
N LEU A 19 -24.46 -6.50 7.21
CA LEU A 19 -25.60 -7.23 7.74
C LEU A 19 -26.11 -8.30 6.78
N ILE A 20 -26.21 -7.97 5.49
CA ILE A 20 -26.63 -8.93 4.45
C ILE A 20 -25.61 -10.07 4.34
N ALA A 21 -24.31 -9.77 4.34
CA ALA A 21 -23.27 -10.78 4.30
C ALA A 21 -23.31 -11.70 5.54
N TRP A 22 -23.60 -11.14 6.71
CA TRP A 22 -23.75 -11.92 7.94
C TRP A 22 -24.99 -12.84 7.92
N GLU A 23 -26.13 -12.32 7.48
CA GLU A 23 -27.35 -13.12 7.32
C GLU A 23 -27.14 -14.27 6.34
N TYR A 24 -26.46 -14.01 5.23
CA TYR A 24 -26.09 -15.03 4.26
C TYR A 24 -25.23 -16.16 4.88
N LEU A 25 -24.21 -15.79 5.67
CA LEU A 25 -23.37 -16.77 6.36
C LEU A 25 -24.17 -17.62 7.35
N GLN A 26 -25.06 -17.00 8.13
CA GLN A 26 -25.90 -17.72 9.09
C GLN A 26 -26.86 -18.71 8.42
N GLN A 27 -27.32 -18.42 7.22
CA GLN A 27 -28.25 -19.28 6.48
C GLN A 27 -27.56 -20.40 5.72
N ASN A 28 -26.28 -20.21 5.33
CA ASN A 28 -25.60 -21.09 4.38
C ASN A 28 -24.40 -21.83 4.95
N VAL A 29 -23.99 -21.55 6.20
CA VAL A 29 -22.84 -22.19 6.86
C VAL A 29 -23.30 -22.86 8.14
N ALA A 30 -22.88 -24.11 8.35
CA ALA A 30 -23.23 -24.85 9.55
C ALA A 30 -22.70 -24.17 10.82
N PRO A 31 -23.45 -24.16 11.93
CA PRO A 31 -23.08 -23.41 13.15
C PRO A 31 -21.73 -23.84 13.76
N ASP A 32 -21.37 -25.12 13.66
CA ASP A 32 -20.10 -25.66 14.10
C ASP A 32 -18.92 -25.13 13.31
N VAL A 33 -19.07 -24.95 11.99
CA VAL A 33 -18.07 -24.32 11.11
C VAL A 33 -17.87 -22.85 11.48
N LEU A 34 -18.95 -22.12 11.77
CA LEU A 34 -18.85 -20.74 12.23
C LEU A 34 -18.17 -20.62 13.59
N ASP A 35 -18.42 -21.56 14.51
CA ASP A 35 -17.78 -21.61 15.82
C ASP A 35 -16.29 -21.93 15.71
N GLU A 36 -15.91 -22.87 14.84
CA GLU A 36 -14.52 -23.21 14.57
C GLU A 36 -13.77 -22.04 13.91
N PHE A 37 -14.39 -21.38 12.94
CA PHE A 37 -13.84 -20.16 12.35
C PHE A 37 -13.63 -19.07 13.40
N ALA A 38 -14.60 -18.86 14.32
CA ALA A 38 -14.47 -17.90 15.39
C ALA A 38 -13.33 -18.23 16.36
N LYS A 39 -13.12 -19.50 16.68
CA LYS A 39 -11.98 -19.96 17.51
C LYS A 39 -10.65 -19.67 16.81
N LEU A 40 -10.51 -20.04 15.54
CA LEU A 40 -9.32 -19.80 14.75
C LEU A 40 -9.04 -18.30 14.58
N TYR A 41 -10.08 -17.49 14.43
CA TYR A 41 -9.97 -16.04 14.38
C TYR A 41 -9.48 -15.43 15.69
N ARG A 42 -9.97 -15.92 16.85
CA ARG A 42 -9.52 -15.48 18.17
C ARG A 42 -8.07 -15.85 18.48
N ILE A 43 -7.64 -17.02 18.06
CA ILE A 43 -6.26 -17.48 18.22
C ILE A 43 -5.30 -16.68 17.34
N LYS A 44 -5.79 -16.23 16.18
CA LYS A 44 -5.05 -15.40 15.23
C LYS A 44 -5.28 -13.90 15.42
N SER A 45 -5.78 -13.43 16.56
CA SER A 45 -5.85 -12.00 16.87
C SER A 45 -4.51 -11.34 17.24
N LEU A 46 -3.40 -11.92 16.83
CA LEU A 46 -2.28 -11.13 16.33
C LEU A 46 -2.83 -10.26 15.20
N PRO A 47 -2.39 -9.00 15.05
CA PRO A 47 -2.88 -8.17 13.96
C PRO A 47 -2.64 -8.92 12.65
N ILE A 48 -3.70 -9.55 12.12
CA ILE A 48 -3.70 -9.97 10.72
C ILE A 48 -3.74 -8.67 9.96
N THR A 49 -2.58 -8.11 9.74
CA THR A 49 -2.44 -7.11 8.70
C THR A 49 -2.83 -7.84 7.43
N SER A 50 -4.01 -7.52 6.91
CA SER A 50 -4.47 -8.09 5.65
C SER A 50 -3.35 -7.97 4.64
N LYS A 51 -3.15 -8.98 3.78
CA LYS A 51 -2.21 -8.92 2.66
C LYS A 51 -2.36 -7.62 1.84
N TYR A 52 -3.53 -7.00 1.93
CA TYR A 52 -3.91 -5.78 1.22
C TYR A 52 -4.10 -4.58 2.16
N ASP A 53 -3.72 -4.68 3.45
CA ASP A 53 -3.75 -3.50 4.30
C ASP A 53 -2.67 -2.51 3.84
N VAL A 54 -3.13 -1.30 3.61
CA VAL A 54 -2.23 -0.20 3.25
C VAL A 54 -1.47 0.22 4.50
N SER A 55 -0.14 0.16 4.46
CA SER A 55 0.69 0.66 5.55
C SER A 55 0.50 2.16 5.72
N ALA A 56 -0.01 2.57 6.88
CA ALA A 56 -0.16 4.00 7.19
C ALA A 56 1.20 4.71 7.20
N LYS A 57 2.22 4.09 7.79
CA LYS A 57 3.59 4.62 7.80
C LYS A 57 4.16 4.75 6.38
N GLY A 58 3.84 3.80 5.49
CA GLY A 58 4.25 3.86 4.08
C GLY A 58 3.55 4.99 3.33
N VAL A 59 2.27 5.23 3.60
CA VAL A 59 1.51 6.35 3.03
C VAL A 59 2.08 7.69 3.50
N ASP A 60 2.38 7.82 4.79
CA ASP A 60 2.99 9.04 5.34
C ASP A 60 4.34 9.32 4.70
N LEU A 61 5.16 8.28 4.51
CA LEU A 61 6.45 8.41 3.83
C LEU A 61 6.30 8.81 2.35
N ILE A 62 5.33 8.26 1.63
CA ILE A 62 5.02 8.71 0.26
C ILE A 62 4.66 10.19 0.27
N LYS A 63 3.75 10.61 1.15
CA LYS A 63 3.33 12.01 1.26
C LYS A 63 4.46 12.98 1.60
N GLU A 64 5.45 12.53 2.35
CA GLU A 64 6.65 13.33 2.68
C GLU A 64 7.49 13.66 1.43
N PHE A 65 7.59 12.70 0.48
CA PHE A 65 8.45 12.85 -0.69
C PHE A 65 7.72 13.29 -1.96
N GLU A 66 6.41 13.07 -2.05
CA GLU A 66 5.60 13.49 -3.20
C GLU A 66 4.90 14.82 -2.88
N GLY A 67 4.99 15.83 -3.63
CA GLY A 67 4.21 17.04 -3.43
C GLY A 67 2.70 16.81 -3.63
N CYS A 68 1.84 17.47 -2.81
CA CYS A 68 0.39 17.44 -3.02
C CYS A 68 -0.08 18.67 -3.78
N HIS A 69 -0.64 18.47 -4.96
CA HIS A 69 -1.20 19.55 -5.78
C HIS A 69 -2.73 19.43 -5.86
N LEU A 70 -3.44 20.31 -5.16
CA LEU A 70 -4.91 20.32 -5.14
C LEU A 70 -5.55 20.94 -6.40
N GLN A 71 -4.74 21.49 -7.29
CA GLN A 71 -5.13 21.94 -8.62
C GLN A 71 -4.37 21.15 -9.67
N ALA A 72 -5.09 20.65 -10.68
CA ALA A 72 -4.53 19.86 -11.76
C ALA A 72 -3.54 20.66 -12.61
N TYR A 73 -2.41 20.03 -12.91
CA TYR A 73 -1.30 20.58 -13.68
C TYR A 73 -0.85 19.60 -14.77
N PRO A 74 -0.19 20.09 -15.84
CA PRO A 74 0.35 19.21 -16.87
C PRO A 74 1.57 18.44 -16.35
N ASP A 75 1.85 17.29 -16.94
CA ASP A 75 3.05 16.52 -16.62
C ASP A 75 4.31 17.41 -16.80
N PRO A 76 5.16 17.56 -15.77
CA PRO A 76 6.34 18.41 -15.82
C PRO A 76 7.37 17.98 -16.88
N LEU A 77 7.40 16.70 -17.27
CA LEU A 77 8.36 16.18 -18.25
C LEU A 77 7.91 16.45 -19.68
N SER A 78 6.63 16.22 -19.98
CA SER A 78 6.08 16.42 -21.32
C SER A 78 5.50 17.85 -21.51
N GLY A 79 5.21 18.54 -20.42
CA GLY A 79 4.50 19.83 -20.43
C GLY A 79 3.04 19.73 -20.87
N ASN A 80 2.51 18.52 -21.00
CA ASN A 80 1.18 18.25 -21.53
C ASN A 80 0.50 17.08 -20.79
N LEU A 81 0.10 16.02 -21.47
CA LEU A 81 -0.55 14.84 -20.90
C LEU A 81 0.48 13.86 -20.32
N PRO A 82 0.11 13.14 -19.23
CA PRO A 82 -1.17 13.19 -18.54
C PRO A 82 -1.32 14.42 -17.62
N ILE A 83 -2.57 14.89 -17.45
CA ILE A 83 -2.88 15.88 -16.43
C ILE A 83 -2.87 15.21 -15.07
N THR A 84 -2.14 15.79 -14.11
CA THR A 84 -1.86 15.21 -12.80
C THR A 84 -2.46 16.07 -11.69
N ILE A 85 -2.92 15.44 -10.61
CA ILE A 85 -3.48 16.12 -9.43
C ILE A 85 -3.23 15.30 -8.15
N GLY A 86 -3.38 15.92 -6.99
CA GLY A 86 -3.19 15.28 -5.69
C GLY A 86 -1.74 14.85 -5.49
N TRP A 87 -1.52 13.61 -5.16
CA TRP A 87 -0.24 12.95 -4.91
C TRP A 87 0.36 12.28 -6.17
N GLY A 88 -0.01 12.76 -7.34
CA GLY A 88 0.47 12.18 -8.61
C GLY A 88 -0.60 11.42 -9.40
N SER A 89 -1.89 11.52 -9.01
CA SER A 89 -2.97 10.82 -9.69
C SER A 89 -3.30 11.44 -11.05
N THR A 90 -3.50 10.61 -12.07
CA THR A 90 -3.86 11.05 -13.44
C THR A 90 -5.32 10.76 -13.80
N ARG A 91 -6.02 9.99 -12.92
CA ARG A 91 -7.43 9.61 -13.10
C ARG A 91 -8.19 9.72 -11.78
N ASP A 92 -9.48 10.02 -11.87
CA ASP A 92 -10.39 10.02 -10.73
C ASP A 92 -10.75 8.58 -10.28
N LEU A 93 -11.54 8.45 -9.22
CA LEU A 93 -11.98 7.15 -8.68
C LEU A 93 -12.83 6.33 -9.67
N ASN A 94 -13.37 6.94 -10.73
CA ASN A 94 -14.13 6.30 -11.80
C ASN A 94 -13.26 6.02 -13.04
N GLY A 95 -11.93 6.25 -12.95
CA GLY A 95 -11.01 6.04 -14.05
C GLY A 95 -11.01 7.13 -15.13
N LYS A 96 -11.71 8.26 -14.93
CA LYS A 96 -11.72 9.38 -15.88
C LYS A 96 -10.49 10.26 -15.72
N PRO A 97 -9.84 10.68 -16.83
CA PRO A 97 -8.70 11.59 -16.77
C PRO A 97 -9.12 12.97 -16.23
N PHE A 98 -8.21 13.59 -15.50
CA PHE A 98 -8.40 14.97 -15.04
C PHE A 98 -8.25 15.98 -16.15
N LYS A 99 -8.90 17.15 -15.96
CA LYS A 99 -8.78 18.30 -16.85
C LYS A 99 -7.89 19.36 -16.21
N LEU A 100 -7.10 20.05 -17.03
CA LEU A 100 -6.25 21.14 -16.58
C LEU A 100 -7.05 22.17 -15.78
N GLY A 101 -6.52 22.62 -14.65
CA GLY A 101 -7.15 23.59 -13.76
C GLY A 101 -8.26 23.03 -12.85
N GLN A 102 -8.63 21.74 -12.98
CA GLN A 102 -9.57 21.08 -12.07
C GLN A 102 -9.02 21.13 -10.63
N LYS A 103 -9.91 21.33 -9.66
CA LYS A 103 -9.53 21.38 -8.23
C LYS A 103 -10.20 20.25 -7.45
N ILE A 104 -9.48 19.74 -6.45
CA ILE A 104 -9.98 18.74 -5.50
C ILE A 104 -9.67 19.16 -4.06
N SER A 105 -10.36 18.57 -3.09
CA SER A 105 -10.01 18.73 -1.67
C SER A 105 -8.85 17.81 -1.28
N GLN A 106 -8.19 18.11 -0.14
CA GLN A 106 -7.16 17.23 0.43
C GLN A 106 -7.69 15.83 0.66
N LYS A 107 -8.92 15.70 1.19
CA LYS A 107 -9.55 14.39 1.38
C LYS A 107 -9.65 13.60 0.08
N VAL A 108 -10.05 14.23 -1.01
CA VAL A 108 -10.13 13.55 -2.33
C VAL A 108 -8.75 13.16 -2.82
N ALA A 109 -7.71 14.01 -2.62
CA ALA A 109 -6.34 13.64 -2.96
C ALA A 109 -5.87 12.40 -2.17
N ASP A 110 -6.18 12.34 -0.88
CA ASP A 110 -5.83 11.21 -0.01
C ASP A 110 -6.60 9.93 -0.41
N ASP A 111 -7.88 10.05 -0.72
CA ASP A 111 -8.70 8.91 -1.19
C ASP A 111 -8.16 8.36 -2.53
N LEU A 112 -7.74 9.21 -3.45
CA LEU A 112 -7.10 8.84 -4.72
C LEU A 112 -5.81 8.07 -4.49
N LEU A 113 -4.93 8.55 -3.60
CA LEU A 113 -3.68 7.88 -3.25
C LEU A 113 -3.94 6.47 -2.70
N ILE A 114 -4.84 6.36 -1.72
CA ILE A 114 -5.18 5.06 -1.12
C ILE A 114 -5.80 4.11 -2.15
N ASN A 115 -6.67 4.61 -3.03
CA ASN A 115 -7.26 3.81 -4.10
C ASN A 115 -6.20 3.30 -5.08
N GLN A 116 -5.28 4.15 -5.49
CA GLN A 116 -4.17 3.79 -6.37
C GLN A 116 -3.27 2.72 -5.71
N ILE A 117 -2.88 2.91 -4.45
CA ILE A 117 -2.09 1.93 -3.70
C ILE A 117 -2.78 0.56 -3.67
N LYS A 118 -4.07 0.53 -3.36
CA LYS A 118 -4.83 -0.73 -3.26
C LYS A 118 -4.96 -1.46 -4.60
N ASN A 119 -5.17 -0.73 -5.68
CA ASN A 119 -5.50 -1.33 -6.97
C ASN A 119 -4.30 -1.55 -7.90
N GLU A 120 -3.25 -0.72 -7.80
CA GLU A 120 -2.11 -0.77 -8.71
C GLU A 120 -0.84 -1.33 -8.03
N PHE A 121 -0.59 -1.00 -6.76
CA PHE A 121 0.66 -1.36 -6.09
C PHE A 121 0.56 -2.66 -5.29
N LEU A 122 -0.41 -2.76 -4.36
CA LEU A 122 -0.51 -3.91 -3.47
C LEU A 122 -0.72 -5.25 -4.17
N PRO A 123 -1.48 -5.37 -5.29
CA PRO A 123 -1.62 -6.65 -5.99
C PRO A 123 -0.29 -7.19 -6.52
N THR A 124 0.66 -6.31 -6.86
CA THR A 124 2.00 -6.69 -7.31
C THR A 124 2.93 -6.93 -6.13
N LEU A 125 3.01 -6.00 -5.17
CA LEU A 125 3.88 -6.09 -4.00
C LEU A 125 3.57 -7.31 -3.13
N SER A 126 2.30 -7.66 -2.99
CA SER A 126 1.86 -8.83 -2.19
C SER A 126 2.33 -10.18 -2.74
N LYS A 127 2.90 -10.21 -3.96
CA LYS A 127 3.53 -11.41 -4.56
C LYS A 127 4.99 -11.57 -4.15
N ILE A 128 5.61 -10.55 -3.53
CA ILE A 128 6.96 -10.63 -3.00
C ILE A 128 7.00 -11.73 -1.93
N PRO A 129 7.98 -12.64 -1.96
CA PRO A 129 8.11 -13.70 -0.96
C PRO A 129 8.09 -13.13 0.47
N TYR A 130 7.43 -13.86 1.36
CA TYR A 130 7.31 -13.52 2.79
C TYR A 130 6.58 -12.19 3.07
N TRP A 131 5.83 -11.63 2.12
CA TRP A 131 5.07 -10.39 2.31
C TRP A 131 4.18 -10.41 3.55
N SER A 132 3.49 -11.51 3.82
CA SER A 132 2.63 -11.67 4.99
C SER A 132 3.37 -11.73 6.32
N GLU A 133 4.67 -12.05 6.30
CA GLU A 133 5.54 -12.08 7.49
C GLU A 133 6.20 -10.72 7.78
N MET A 134 6.16 -9.79 6.82
CA MET A 134 6.74 -8.46 6.97
C MET A 134 5.94 -7.62 7.95
N SER A 135 6.64 -6.84 8.80
CA SER A 135 6.02 -5.82 9.63
C SER A 135 5.37 -4.72 8.77
N ASP A 136 4.54 -3.88 9.39
CA ASP A 136 3.97 -2.71 8.71
C ASP A 136 5.07 -1.77 8.18
N GLY A 137 6.15 -1.57 8.94
CA GLY A 137 7.30 -0.78 8.52
C GLY A 137 7.99 -1.35 7.27
N LYS A 138 8.20 -2.66 7.22
CA LYS A 138 8.81 -3.33 6.05
C LYS A 138 7.94 -3.17 4.80
N ARG A 139 6.64 -3.43 4.92
CA ARG A 139 5.69 -3.24 3.81
C ARG A 139 5.58 -1.79 3.39
N GLY A 140 5.59 -0.86 4.35
CA GLY A 140 5.58 0.57 4.09
C GLY A 140 6.81 1.07 3.35
N ALA A 141 8.01 0.57 3.71
CA ALA A 141 9.25 0.89 3.04
C ALA A 141 9.22 0.44 1.57
N LEU A 142 8.80 -0.81 1.30
CA LEU A 142 8.67 -1.33 -0.06
C LEU A 142 7.57 -0.61 -0.86
N LEU A 143 6.50 -0.18 -0.20
CA LEU A 143 5.45 0.59 -0.83
C LEU A 143 5.97 1.96 -1.28
N SER A 144 6.70 2.70 -0.42
CA SER A 144 7.33 3.97 -0.80
C SER A 144 8.35 3.80 -1.92
N PHE A 145 9.17 2.74 -1.86
CA PHE A 145 10.13 2.40 -2.90
C PHE A 145 9.44 2.13 -4.24
N ALA A 146 8.39 1.30 -4.23
CA ALA A 146 7.60 0.99 -5.40
C ALA A 146 6.89 2.21 -5.98
N TYR A 147 6.37 3.09 -5.13
CA TYR A 147 5.69 4.32 -5.56
C TYR A 147 6.62 5.23 -6.38
N ASN A 148 7.91 5.26 -6.02
CA ASN A 148 8.93 6.05 -6.71
C ASN A 148 9.49 5.36 -7.98
N LEU A 149 9.67 4.04 -7.95
CA LEU A 149 10.42 3.31 -8.99
C LEU A 149 9.57 2.29 -9.77
N GLY A 150 8.29 2.18 -9.42
CA GLY A 150 7.34 1.26 -10.05
C GLY A 150 7.11 -0.02 -9.23
N ALA A 151 5.85 -0.49 -9.22
CA ALA A 151 5.45 -1.68 -8.47
C ALA A 151 6.12 -2.97 -8.97
N GLY A 152 6.57 -2.98 -10.22
CA GLY A 152 7.22 -4.13 -10.86
C GLY A 152 8.71 -4.28 -10.59
N PHE A 153 9.28 -3.58 -9.62
CA PHE A 153 10.72 -3.64 -9.35
C PHE A 153 11.20 -5.05 -8.97
N TYR A 154 10.40 -5.80 -8.21
CA TYR A 154 10.78 -7.15 -7.77
C TYR A 154 10.85 -8.11 -8.98
N GLY A 155 12.02 -8.67 -9.22
CA GLY A 155 12.28 -9.58 -10.34
C GLY A 155 12.68 -8.89 -11.65
N SER A 156 12.68 -7.55 -11.69
CA SER A 156 13.23 -6.80 -12.84
C SER A 156 14.76 -6.79 -12.80
N GLY A 157 15.39 -6.81 -13.99
CA GLY A 157 16.84 -6.88 -14.15
C GLY A 157 17.60 -5.72 -13.51
N ASP A 158 16.99 -4.54 -13.45
CA ASP A 158 17.61 -3.36 -12.83
C ASP A 158 17.59 -3.41 -11.30
N PHE A 159 16.83 -4.35 -10.72
CA PHE A 159 16.61 -4.47 -9.27
C PHE A 159 17.12 -5.80 -8.69
N ASN A 160 18.19 -6.36 -9.28
CA ASN A 160 18.71 -7.67 -8.90
C ASN A 160 19.11 -7.77 -7.43
N THR A 161 19.78 -6.73 -6.88
CA THR A 161 20.27 -6.75 -5.50
C THR A 161 19.12 -6.84 -4.51
N ILE A 162 18.15 -5.93 -4.57
CA ILE A 162 17.00 -5.94 -3.64
C ILE A 162 16.14 -7.18 -3.84
N THR A 163 15.94 -7.62 -5.08
CA THR A 163 15.21 -8.86 -5.40
C THR A 163 15.85 -10.07 -4.71
N LYS A 164 17.18 -10.21 -4.79
CA LYS A 164 17.93 -11.28 -4.13
C LYS A 164 17.73 -11.24 -2.61
N ARG A 165 17.89 -10.04 -1.98
CA ARG A 165 17.72 -9.91 -0.53
C ARG A 165 16.32 -10.30 -0.06
N LEU A 166 15.29 -9.84 -0.75
CA LEU A 166 13.89 -10.17 -0.43
C LEU A 166 13.60 -11.66 -0.65
N LYS A 167 14.06 -12.24 -1.78
CA LYS A 167 13.88 -13.67 -2.10
C LYS A 167 14.50 -14.61 -1.06
N ASN A 168 15.68 -14.24 -0.55
CA ASN A 168 16.44 -15.07 0.38
C ASN A 168 16.11 -14.76 1.86
N LYS A 169 15.17 -13.84 2.13
CA LYS A 169 14.84 -13.35 3.49
C LYS A 169 16.06 -12.75 4.21
N GLU A 170 16.98 -12.15 3.45
CA GLU A 170 18.16 -11.44 3.97
C GLU A 170 17.76 -10.02 4.41
N TRP A 171 16.83 -9.93 5.36
CA TRP A 171 16.13 -8.68 5.70
C TRP A 171 17.04 -7.61 6.28
N ASP A 172 18.08 -7.97 7.02
CA ASP A 172 19.04 -7.04 7.57
C ASP A 172 19.85 -6.30 6.49
N LEU A 173 19.91 -6.85 5.26
CA LEU A 173 20.61 -6.28 4.12
C LEU A 173 19.69 -5.48 3.18
N VAL A 174 18.39 -5.42 3.46
CA VAL A 174 17.43 -4.69 2.62
C VAL A 174 17.65 -3.17 2.67
N PRO A 175 17.90 -2.53 3.83
CA PRO A 175 18.17 -1.09 3.88
C PRO A 175 19.34 -0.66 2.99
N ASP A 176 20.45 -1.41 3.01
CA ASP A 176 21.59 -1.14 2.16
C ASP A 176 21.26 -1.37 0.66
N ALA A 177 20.46 -2.40 0.37
CA ALA A 177 20.00 -2.65 -0.99
C ALA A 177 19.11 -1.50 -1.51
N LEU A 178 18.19 -0.97 -0.70
CA LEU A 178 17.38 0.20 -1.05
C LEU A 178 18.28 1.41 -1.38
N TYR A 179 19.34 1.64 -0.58
CA TYR A 179 20.22 2.79 -0.75
C TYR A 179 21.00 2.80 -2.06
N LEU A 180 21.15 1.67 -2.75
CA LEU A 180 21.78 1.60 -4.07
C LEU A 180 20.98 2.37 -5.13
N TYR A 181 19.65 2.49 -4.99
CA TYR A 181 18.76 3.09 -5.99
C TYR A 181 18.53 4.60 -5.79
N ARG A 182 19.63 5.34 -5.59
CA ARG A 182 19.65 6.80 -5.43
C ARG A 182 20.08 7.57 -6.68
N ASN A 183 20.31 6.87 -7.80
CA ASN A 183 20.79 7.43 -9.06
C ASN A 183 22.11 8.24 -8.89
N PRO A 184 23.24 7.58 -8.54
CA PRO A 184 24.50 8.26 -8.22
C PRO A 184 25.00 9.13 -9.38
N GLY A 185 25.53 10.33 -9.05
CA GLY A 185 26.07 11.27 -10.03
C GLY A 185 25.00 12.13 -10.75
N SER A 186 23.71 11.94 -10.44
CA SER A 186 22.65 12.76 -11.01
C SER A 186 22.31 13.97 -10.15
N ASN A 187 21.65 14.96 -10.74
CA ASN A 187 21.13 16.14 -10.02
C ASN A 187 20.02 15.82 -8.99
N VAL A 188 19.43 14.61 -9.05
CA VAL A 188 18.41 14.14 -8.10
C VAL A 188 18.96 13.22 -7.02
N GLU A 189 20.26 12.89 -7.04
CA GLU A 189 20.87 11.94 -6.11
C GLU A 189 20.62 12.29 -4.65
N ALA A 190 20.81 13.57 -4.27
CA ALA A 190 20.64 13.99 -2.88
C ALA A 190 19.21 13.76 -2.36
N GLY A 191 18.19 14.03 -3.18
CA GLY A 191 16.79 13.79 -2.85
C GLY A 191 16.47 12.30 -2.75
N LEU A 192 16.95 11.52 -3.71
CA LEU A 192 16.76 10.07 -3.72
C LEU A 192 17.50 9.38 -2.57
N ALA A 193 18.72 9.81 -2.24
CA ALA A 193 19.48 9.29 -1.10
C ALA A 193 18.71 9.52 0.22
N ARG A 194 18.13 10.72 0.41
CA ARG A 194 17.30 11.02 1.57
C ARG A 194 16.07 10.07 1.63
N ARG A 195 15.39 9.87 0.51
CA ARG A 195 14.24 8.95 0.41
C ARG A 195 14.63 7.51 0.74
N ARG A 196 15.68 6.98 0.12
CA ARG A 196 16.20 5.62 0.39
C ARG A 196 16.58 5.42 1.86
N LYS A 197 17.18 6.44 2.49
CA LYS A 197 17.51 6.40 3.91
C LYS A 197 16.27 6.36 4.80
N ALA A 198 15.26 7.17 4.48
CA ALA A 198 13.98 7.16 5.20
C ALA A 198 13.25 5.81 5.06
N GLU A 199 13.26 5.22 3.85
CA GLU A 199 12.73 3.87 3.61
C GLU A 199 13.50 2.80 4.41
N GLY A 200 14.83 2.87 4.48
CA GLY A 200 15.64 1.97 5.30
C GLY A 200 15.34 2.10 6.80
N ASN A 201 15.15 3.33 7.30
CA ASN A 201 14.74 3.57 8.68
C ASN A 201 13.35 2.99 8.98
N LEU A 202 12.39 3.19 8.05
CA LEU A 202 11.06 2.62 8.17
C LEU A 202 11.07 1.09 8.13
N TRP A 203 11.94 0.49 7.32
CA TRP A 203 12.12 -0.96 7.25
C TRP A 203 12.50 -1.56 8.60
N ASN A 204 13.32 -0.86 9.37
CA ASN A 204 13.85 -1.30 10.67
C ASN A 204 12.94 -0.95 11.87
N SER A 205 11.75 -0.34 11.62
CA SER A 205 10.83 0.11 12.69
C SER A 205 9.78 -0.93 13.09
#